data_9b9d1c01d7eff1d45df8d64cba2968f1
#
_entry.id   9b9d1c01d7eff1d45df8d64cba2968f1
#
_cell.length_a   1.000
_cell.length_b   1.000
_cell.length_c   1.000
_cell.angle_alpha   90.00
_cell.angle_beta   90.00
_cell.angle_gamma   90.00
#
_symmetry.space_group_name_H-M   'P 1'
#
loop_
_entity.id
_entity.type
_entity.pdbx_description
1 polymer ?
#
loop_
_entity_poly.entity_id
_entity_poly.type
_entity_poly.pdbx_seq_one_letter_code
_entity_poly.pdbx_strand_id
1 'polypeptide(L)'
;MRIEKFVLSGVAVLFSFTALQAASPPLPAVVAKAVKDTAAICTEVGGKANTSQAVKRADLNGDGIEDYVLDVGSINCDGAASVYGDREKGVLVYVGDAKGGATEAFNDMSYGMTLEGTGPAAKLWLTVSGQACGKPPAKDFASENFCDRAIVWNAKTRKFDYAPVSTVKMIQ
;
A
#
# COMPACT_ATOMS: atom_id res chain seq x y z
N MET A 1 64.88 -10.55 -43.62
CA MET A 1 63.64 -9.81 -43.51
C MET A 1 62.98 -10.23 -42.16
N ARG A 2 63.18 -9.43 -41.11
CA ARG A 2 62.63 -9.70 -39.73
C ARG A 2 61.32 -9.03 -39.61
N ILE A 3 60.23 -9.77 -39.24
CA ILE A 3 58.95 -9.29 -39.01
C ILE A 3 58.78 -9.14 -37.46
N GLU A 4 58.76 -7.90 -36.98
CA GLU A 4 58.47 -7.62 -35.58
C GLU A 4 56.94 -7.68 -35.33
N LYS A 5 56.57 -8.52 -34.40
CA LYS A 5 55.15 -8.63 -33.92
C LYS A 5 54.90 -7.58 -32.84
N PHE A 6 54.06 -6.59 -33.14
CA PHE A 6 53.50 -5.67 -32.15
C PHE A 6 52.38 -6.37 -31.39
N VAL A 7 52.59 -6.55 -30.09
CA VAL A 7 51.53 -6.99 -29.16
C VAL A 7 50.87 -5.73 -28.61
N LEU A 8 49.64 -5.47 -29.02
CA LEU A 8 48.79 -4.45 -28.40
C LEU A 8 48.17 -5.04 -27.12
N SER A 9 48.65 -4.60 -25.94
CA SER A 9 47.98 -4.85 -24.67
C SER A 9 46.81 -3.89 -24.50
N GLY A 10 45.60 -4.40 -24.68
CA GLY A 10 44.35 -3.65 -24.37
C GLY A 10 44.10 -3.65 -22.87
N VAL A 11 44.14 -2.49 -22.24
CA VAL A 11 43.69 -2.29 -20.85
C VAL A 11 42.17 -2.13 -20.85
N ALA A 12 41.46 -3.15 -20.38
CA ALA A 12 40.01 -3.06 -20.16
C ALA A 12 39.73 -2.30 -18.85
N VAL A 13 39.26 -1.07 -18.95
CA VAL A 13 38.79 -0.29 -17.80
C VAL A 13 37.34 -0.74 -17.45
N LEU A 14 37.19 -1.51 -16.38
CA LEU A 14 35.89 -1.88 -15.82
C LEU A 14 35.30 -0.69 -15.04
N PHE A 15 34.32 -0.02 -15.64
CA PHE A 15 33.51 0.96 -14.93
C PHE A 15 32.49 0.22 -14.02
N SER A 16 32.77 0.18 -12.73
CA SER A 16 31.81 -0.29 -11.73
C SER A 16 30.74 0.80 -11.53
N PHE A 17 29.55 0.59 -12.10
CA PHE A 17 28.38 1.42 -11.78
C PHE A 17 27.84 0.99 -10.41
N THR A 18 28.17 1.75 -9.36
CA THR A 18 27.44 1.68 -8.10
C THR A 18 26.07 2.33 -8.30
N ALA A 19 25.01 1.53 -8.36
CA ALA A 19 23.64 2.04 -8.32
C ALA A 19 23.44 2.72 -6.97
N LEU A 20 23.37 4.06 -6.95
CA LEU A 20 22.89 4.80 -5.78
C LEU A 20 21.43 4.43 -5.62
N GLN A 21 21.09 3.65 -4.59
CA GLN A 21 19.73 3.44 -4.16
C GLN A 21 19.21 4.77 -3.62
N ALA A 22 18.41 5.48 -4.41
CA ALA A 22 17.76 6.70 -3.98
C ALA A 22 16.84 6.35 -2.80
N ALA A 23 17.03 7.00 -1.67
CA ALA A 23 16.11 6.88 -0.55
C ALA A 23 14.71 7.31 -1.00
N SER A 24 13.67 6.56 -0.61
CA SER A 24 12.29 6.94 -0.92
C SER A 24 12.01 8.36 -0.42
N PRO A 25 11.32 9.21 -1.18
CA PRO A 25 11.00 10.57 -0.76
C PRO A 25 10.20 10.57 0.55
N PRO A 26 10.30 11.62 1.37
CA PRO A 26 9.55 11.71 2.62
C PRO A 26 8.04 11.64 2.37
N LEU A 27 7.29 11.14 3.35
CA LEU A 27 5.84 11.10 3.29
C LEU A 27 5.26 12.52 3.35
N PRO A 28 4.16 12.81 2.63
CA PRO A 28 3.38 14.03 2.83
C PRO A 28 2.98 14.21 4.30
N ALA A 29 2.92 15.44 4.78
CA ALA A 29 2.70 15.75 6.20
C ALA A 29 1.41 15.11 6.76
N VAL A 30 0.33 15.05 5.98
CA VAL A 30 -0.93 14.44 6.39
C VAL A 30 -0.79 12.93 6.56
N VAL A 31 -0.07 12.25 5.67
CA VAL A 31 0.20 10.80 5.76
C VAL A 31 1.11 10.49 6.95
N ALA A 32 2.19 11.26 7.10
CA ALA A 32 3.10 11.10 8.25
C ALA A 32 2.38 11.32 9.59
N LYS A 33 1.46 12.30 9.64
CA LYS A 33 0.61 12.53 10.82
C LYS A 33 -0.30 11.34 11.09
N ALA A 34 -0.98 10.81 10.08
CA ALA A 34 -1.87 9.65 10.24
C ALA A 34 -1.12 8.41 10.75
N VAL A 35 0.07 8.13 10.22
CA VAL A 35 0.94 7.05 10.73
C VAL A 35 1.30 7.28 12.20
N LYS A 36 1.68 8.51 12.56
CA LYS A 36 2.04 8.86 13.94
C LYS A 36 0.86 8.72 14.89
N ASP A 37 -0.31 9.23 14.50
CA ASP A 37 -1.52 9.16 15.33
C ASP A 37 -1.94 7.71 15.54
N THR A 38 -1.90 6.87 14.50
CA THR A 38 -2.19 5.45 14.62
C THR A 38 -1.17 4.74 15.52
N ALA A 39 0.12 5.04 15.38
CA ALA A 39 1.16 4.48 16.23
C ALA A 39 1.00 4.88 17.71
N ALA A 40 0.47 6.09 17.99
CA ALA A 40 0.22 6.56 19.33
C ALA A 40 -0.77 5.68 20.10
N ILE A 41 -1.78 5.12 19.42
CA ILE A 41 -2.75 4.18 20.03
C ILE A 41 -2.03 2.99 20.67
N CYS A 42 -0.99 2.47 20.03
CA CYS A 42 -0.16 1.39 20.59
C CYS A 42 0.61 1.85 21.84
N THR A 43 1.20 3.05 21.79
CA THR A 43 2.00 3.57 22.91
C THR A 43 1.14 3.96 24.11
N GLU A 44 -0.09 4.42 23.91
CA GLU A 44 -1.05 4.75 24.97
C GLU A 44 -1.43 3.54 25.83
N VAL A 45 -1.38 2.33 25.27
CA VAL A 45 -1.60 1.08 26.01
C VAL A 45 -0.29 0.41 26.47
N GLY A 46 0.83 1.13 26.41
CA GLY A 46 2.14 0.65 26.86
C GLY A 46 2.90 -0.22 25.86
N GLY A 47 2.42 -0.34 24.63
CA GLY A 47 3.08 -1.11 23.58
C GLY A 47 4.13 -0.28 22.80
N LYS A 48 4.84 -0.95 21.90
CA LYS A 48 5.82 -0.34 20.99
C LYS A 48 5.40 -0.57 19.54
N ALA A 49 5.03 0.50 18.85
CA ALA A 49 4.60 0.42 17.45
C ALA A 49 5.79 0.29 16.48
N ASN A 50 5.69 -0.65 15.53
CA ASN A 50 6.54 -0.72 14.35
C ASN A 50 5.71 -0.39 13.10
N THR A 51 5.99 0.75 12.49
CA THR A 51 5.26 1.29 11.34
C THR A 51 6.00 1.14 10.01
N SER A 52 7.12 0.42 9.97
CA SER A 52 8.02 0.34 8.81
C SER A 52 7.35 -0.19 7.54
N GLN A 53 6.27 -0.96 7.67
CA GLN A 53 5.51 -1.55 6.58
C GLN A 53 4.10 -0.95 6.43
N ALA A 54 3.77 0.07 7.24
CA ALA A 54 2.42 0.62 7.30
C ALA A 54 1.99 1.39 6.05
N VAL A 55 2.92 1.97 5.30
CA VAL A 55 2.59 2.77 4.11
C VAL A 55 3.06 2.07 2.85
N LYS A 56 2.13 1.84 1.92
CA LYS A 56 2.40 1.43 0.55
C LYS A 56 2.25 2.63 -0.38
N ARG A 57 2.95 2.61 -1.51
CA ARG A 57 2.96 3.69 -2.51
C ARG A 57 2.61 3.14 -3.87
N ALA A 58 1.69 3.78 -4.58
CA ALA A 58 1.29 3.44 -5.94
C ALA A 58 0.52 4.61 -6.56
N ASP A 59 0.42 4.64 -7.88
CA ASP A 59 -0.50 5.53 -8.60
C ASP A 59 -1.84 4.80 -8.75
N LEU A 60 -2.80 5.09 -7.88
CA LEU A 60 -4.10 4.41 -7.82
C LEU A 60 -5.19 5.13 -8.61
N ASN A 61 -5.00 6.43 -8.91
CA ASN A 61 -5.95 7.25 -9.64
C ASN A 61 -5.55 7.44 -11.11
N GLY A 62 -4.34 7.03 -11.51
CA GLY A 62 -3.83 7.07 -12.88
C GLY A 62 -3.34 8.44 -13.34
N ASP A 63 -3.00 9.35 -12.42
CA ASP A 63 -2.54 10.71 -12.76
C ASP A 63 -1.00 10.83 -12.88
N GLY A 64 -0.27 9.75 -12.63
CA GLY A 64 1.18 9.68 -12.67
C GLY A 64 1.87 10.21 -11.41
N ILE A 65 1.11 10.56 -10.38
CA ILE A 65 1.62 10.98 -9.07
C ILE A 65 1.43 9.82 -8.08
N GLU A 66 2.35 9.71 -7.14
CA GLU A 66 2.33 8.66 -6.14
C GLU A 66 1.22 8.92 -5.11
N ASP A 67 0.32 7.94 -4.93
CA ASP A 67 -0.66 7.88 -3.84
C ASP A 67 -0.13 7.03 -2.69
N TYR A 68 -0.75 7.14 -1.53
CA TYR A 68 -0.30 6.51 -0.30
C TYR A 68 -1.43 5.72 0.35
N VAL A 69 -1.16 4.45 0.65
CA VAL A 69 -2.08 3.58 1.40
C VAL A 69 -1.52 3.35 2.80
N LEU A 70 -2.21 3.83 3.82
CA LEU A 70 -1.92 3.47 5.20
C LEU A 70 -2.69 2.19 5.53
N ASP A 71 -1.95 1.11 5.68
CA ASP A 71 -2.41 -0.20 6.10
C ASP A 71 -2.18 -0.37 7.61
N VAL A 72 -3.22 -0.17 8.40
CA VAL A 72 -3.15 -0.30 9.86
C VAL A 72 -2.85 -1.76 10.26
N GLY A 73 -3.25 -2.74 9.44
CA GLY A 73 -2.94 -4.15 9.64
C GLY A 73 -1.46 -4.49 9.55
N SER A 74 -0.68 -3.66 8.86
CA SER A 74 0.78 -3.79 8.78
C SER A 74 1.54 -3.09 9.93
N ILE A 75 0.85 -2.45 10.87
CA ILE A 75 1.46 -1.89 12.08
C ILE A 75 1.51 -2.98 13.16
N ASN A 76 2.72 -3.40 13.50
CA ASN A 76 2.89 -4.29 14.64
C ASN A 76 2.98 -3.49 15.94
N CYS A 77 2.15 -3.82 16.94
CA CYS A 77 2.21 -3.27 18.28
C CYS A 77 2.77 -4.33 19.24
N ASP A 78 4.06 -4.25 19.56
CA ASP A 78 4.70 -5.13 20.52
C ASP A 78 4.14 -4.85 21.92
N GLY A 79 3.64 -5.89 22.59
CA GLY A 79 2.99 -5.81 23.91
C GLY A 79 1.47 -5.60 23.86
N ALA A 80 0.84 -5.31 22.70
CA ALA A 80 -0.60 -5.12 22.56
C ALA A 80 -1.11 -5.50 21.15
N ALA A 81 -1.01 -6.76 20.77
CA ALA A 81 -1.24 -7.25 19.41
C ALA A 81 -2.64 -6.90 18.82
N SER A 82 -3.69 -6.85 19.66
CA SER A 82 -5.07 -6.59 19.24
C SER A 82 -5.49 -5.12 19.32
N VAL A 83 -4.56 -4.18 19.58
CA VAL A 83 -4.90 -2.76 19.83
C VAL A 83 -5.58 -2.09 18.62
N TYR A 84 -5.27 -2.56 17.41
CA TYR A 84 -5.89 -2.07 16.16
C TYR A 84 -7.11 -2.88 15.70
N GLY A 85 -7.69 -3.70 16.56
CA GLY A 85 -8.78 -4.63 16.29
C GLY A 85 -8.29 -6.07 16.09
N ASP A 86 -9.18 -7.04 16.27
CA ASP A 86 -8.84 -8.46 16.16
C ASP A 86 -8.94 -8.98 14.72
N ARG A 87 -9.84 -8.44 13.93
CA ARG A 87 -10.21 -8.96 12.61
C ARG A 87 -9.99 -7.92 11.52
N GLU A 88 -10.86 -6.94 11.44
CA GLU A 88 -10.76 -5.83 10.50
C GLU A 88 -9.75 -4.79 10.99
N LYS A 89 -9.02 -4.22 10.06
CA LYS A 89 -8.05 -3.15 10.28
C LYS A 89 -8.37 -1.98 9.38
N GLY A 90 -8.04 -0.78 9.83
CA GLY A 90 -8.22 0.42 9.01
C GLY A 90 -7.34 0.41 7.76
N VAL A 91 -7.92 0.81 6.64
CA VAL A 91 -7.20 1.10 5.40
C VAL A 91 -7.57 2.51 4.96
N LEU A 92 -6.57 3.40 4.90
CA LEU A 92 -6.75 4.78 4.47
C LEU A 92 -5.95 5.03 3.18
N VAL A 93 -6.56 5.71 2.21
CA VAL A 93 -5.87 6.08 0.98
C VAL A 93 -5.81 7.60 0.85
N TYR A 94 -4.63 8.10 0.58
CA TYR A 94 -4.35 9.52 0.35
C TYR A 94 -3.87 9.70 -1.08
N VAL A 95 -4.56 10.54 -1.84
CA VAL A 95 -4.17 10.91 -3.21
C VAL A 95 -3.13 12.01 -3.14
N GLY A 96 -1.97 11.76 -3.74
CA GLY A 96 -0.87 12.70 -3.83
C GLY A 96 -1.16 13.87 -4.76
N ASP A 97 -0.42 14.94 -4.62
CA ASP A 97 -0.47 16.09 -5.52
C ASP A 97 0.93 16.52 -5.99
N ALA A 98 0.98 17.27 -7.10
CA ALA A 98 2.22 17.73 -7.70
C ALA A 98 3.06 18.68 -6.82
N LYS A 99 2.53 19.13 -5.69
CA LYS A 99 3.24 20.00 -4.72
C LYS A 99 3.85 19.20 -3.57
N GLY A 100 3.74 17.87 -3.60
CA GLY A 100 4.21 16.97 -2.54
C GLY A 100 3.28 16.89 -1.33
N GLY A 101 2.04 17.37 -1.48
CA GLY A 101 0.94 17.17 -0.54
C GLY A 101 0.16 15.90 -0.82
N ALA A 102 -0.84 15.60 0.04
CA ALA A 102 -1.80 14.54 -0.22
C ALA A 102 -3.13 14.84 0.47
N THR A 103 -4.22 14.22 -0.02
CA THR A 103 -5.58 14.39 0.52
C THR A 103 -6.21 13.03 0.74
N GLU A 104 -6.82 12.80 1.90
CA GLU A 104 -7.55 11.56 2.18
C GLU A 104 -8.71 11.38 1.20
N ALA A 105 -8.71 10.25 0.49
CA ALA A 105 -9.68 9.92 -0.53
C ALA A 105 -10.44 8.62 -0.28
N PHE A 106 -10.03 7.84 0.74
CA PHE A 106 -10.71 6.62 1.18
C PHE A 106 -10.36 6.33 2.64
N ASN A 107 -11.32 5.80 3.39
CA ASN A 107 -11.11 5.34 4.76
C ASN A 107 -12.19 4.31 5.08
N ASP A 108 -11.80 3.06 5.29
CA ASP A 108 -12.71 1.98 5.66
C ASP A 108 -11.96 0.87 6.41
N MET A 109 -12.70 -0.09 6.93
CA MET A 109 -12.18 -1.28 7.58
C MET A 109 -12.10 -2.45 6.59
N SER A 110 -11.08 -3.31 6.74
CA SER A 110 -10.88 -4.46 5.88
C SER A 110 -10.26 -5.63 6.65
N TYR A 111 -10.59 -6.86 6.28
CA TYR A 111 -9.94 -8.08 6.80
C TYR A 111 -8.54 -8.29 6.24
N GLY A 112 -8.20 -7.63 5.16
CA GLY A 112 -6.90 -7.65 4.52
C GLY A 112 -6.85 -6.75 3.30
N MET A 113 -5.65 -6.47 2.81
CA MET A 113 -5.48 -5.70 1.58
C MET A 113 -4.36 -6.27 0.72
N THR A 114 -4.53 -6.13 -0.59
CA THR A 114 -3.52 -6.50 -1.60
C THR A 114 -3.38 -5.39 -2.62
N LEU A 115 -2.15 -4.93 -2.81
CA LEU A 115 -1.79 -3.99 -3.88
C LEU A 115 -1.24 -4.78 -5.06
N GLU A 116 -1.96 -4.79 -6.17
CA GLU A 116 -1.57 -5.48 -7.42
C GLU A 116 -1.10 -4.47 -8.48
N GLY A 117 -0.03 -4.80 -9.20
CA GLY A 117 0.50 -3.99 -10.29
C GLY A 117 1.34 -2.81 -9.82
N THR A 118 1.73 -1.98 -10.78
CA THR A 118 2.58 -0.80 -10.57
C THR A 118 2.13 0.34 -11.50
N GLY A 119 2.50 1.59 -11.15
CA GLY A 119 2.12 2.79 -11.92
C GLY A 119 0.61 2.90 -12.08
N PRO A 120 0.09 3.45 -13.19
CA PRO A 120 -1.34 3.68 -13.41
C PRO A 120 -2.18 2.41 -13.56
N ALA A 121 -1.55 1.23 -13.58
CA ALA A 121 -2.22 -0.07 -13.57
C ALA A 121 -2.39 -0.65 -12.16
N ALA A 122 -1.88 0.04 -11.14
CA ALA A 122 -2.00 -0.40 -9.76
C ALA A 122 -3.45 -0.47 -9.31
N LYS A 123 -3.79 -1.54 -8.57
CA LYS A 123 -5.14 -1.76 -8.02
C LYS A 123 -5.01 -2.14 -6.56
N LEU A 124 -5.81 -1.50 -5.72
CA LEU A 124 -5.95 -1.86 -4.32
C LEU A 124 -7.20 -2.73 -4.16
N TRP A 125 -7.00 -3.96 -3.69
CA TRP A 125 -8.03 -4.91 -3.34
C TRP A 125 -8.16 -4.97 -1.82
N LEU A 126 -9.39 -4.91 -1.34
CA LEU A 126 -9.71 -5.02 0.08
C LEU A 126 -10.52 -6.30 0.31
N THR A 127 -10.11 -7.09 1.28
CA THR A 127 -10.89 -8.24 1.72
C THR A 127 -12.05 -7.76 2.57
N VAL A 128 -13.25 -7.98 2.08
CA VAL A 128 -14.52 -7.60 2.72
C VAL A 128 -15.43 -8.81 2.88
N SER A 129 -16.58 -8.65 3.56
CA SER A 129 -17.47 -9.77 3.82
C SER A 129 -18.94 -9.48 3.50
N GLY A 130 -19.76 -10.51 3.49
CA GLY A 130 -21.21 -10.48 3.43
C GLY A 130 -21.77 -9.65 2.30
N GLN A 131 -22.52 -8.61 2.66
CA GLN A 131 -23.18 -7.72 1.70
C GLN A 131 -22.22 -7.00 0.77
N ALA A 132 -21.01 -6.68 1.25
CA ALA A 132 -19.97 -6.09 0.41
C ALA A 132 -19.48 -7.04 -0.69
N CYS A 133 -19.69 -8.36 -0.52
CA CYS A 133 -19.45 -9.41 -1.50
C CYS A 133 -20.72 -9.78 -2.32
N GLY A 134 -21.85 -9.09 -2.12
CA GLY A 134 -23.13 -9.47 -2.73
C GLY A 134 -23.74 -10.72 -2.14
N LYS A 135 -23.41 -11.09 -0.92
CA LYS A 135 -23.93 -12.24 -0.20
C LYS A 135 -24.84 -11.77 0.95
N PRO A 136 -25.84 -12.56 1.36
CA PRO A 136 -26.60 -12.25 2.55
C PRO A 136 -25.71 -12.28 3.80
N PRO A 137 -26.11 -11.57 4.89
CA PRO A 137 -25.39 -11.64 6.15
C PRO A 137 -25.29 -13.08 6.66
N ALA A 138 -24.13 -13.46 7.14
CA ALA A 138 -23.93 -14.75 7.79
C ALA A 138 -24.56 -14.76 9.19
N LYS A 139 -24.85 -15.96 9.72
CA LYS A 139 -25.36 -16.12 11.10
C LYS A 139 -24.25 -15.92 12.14
N ASP A 140 -23.03 -16.25 11.78
CA ASP A 140 -21.85 -16.16 12.62
C ASP A 140 -20.61 -15.99 11.73
N PHE A 141 -19.49 -15.66 12.36
CA PHE A 141 -18.24 -15.41 11.63
C PHE A 141 -17.70 -16.65 10.90
N ALA A 142 -17.94 -17.86 11.41
CA ALA A 142 -17.44 -19.08 10.78
C ALA A 142 -18.16 -19.40 9.45
N SER A 143 -19.38 -18.88 9.29
CA SER A 143 -20.17 -19.01 8.05
C SER A 143 -20.10 -17.77 7.15
N GLU A 144 -19.26 -16.77 7.48
CA GLU A 144 -19.12 -15.54 6.71
C GLU A 144 -18.49 -15.80 5.33
N ASN A 145 -19.01 -15.09 4.34
CA ASN A 145 -18.46 -15.11 2.98
C ASN A 145 -17.49 -13.95 2.80
N PHE A 146 -16.27 -14.24 2.41
CA PHE A 146 -15.26 -13.24 2.13
C PHE A 146 -14.99 -13.12 0.64
N CYS A 147 -14.63 -11.92 0.22
CA CYS A 147 -14.16 -11.65 -1.13
C CYS A 147 -13.16 -10.50 -1.15
N ASP A 148 -12.32 -10.46 -2.16
CA ASP A 148 -11.54 -9.28 -2.48
C ASP A 148 -12.33 -8.38 -3.42
N ARG A 149 -12.49 -7.13 -3.03
CA ARG A 149 -13.18 -6.09 -3.79
C ARG A 149 -12.24 -4.92 -4.02
N ALA A 150 -12.05 -4.55 -5.29
CA ALA A 150 -11.20 -3.42 -5.64
C ALA A 150 -11.87 -2.10 -5.24
N ILE A 151 -11.04 -1.09 -4.97
CA ILE A 151 -11.51 0.30 -4.98
C ILE A 151 -11.16 0.95 -6.32
N VAL A 152 -11.97 1.89 -6.76
CA VAL A 152 -11.85 2.61 -8.03
C VAL A 152 -11.99 4.11 -7.83
N TRP A 153 -11.17 4.88 -8.56
CA TRP A 153 -11.19 6.33 -8.48
C TRP A 153 -12.44 6.92 -9.12
N ASN A 154 -13.11 7.81 -8.38
CA ASN A 154 -14.22 8.61 -8.85
C ASN A 154 -13.77 10.07 -8.99
N ALA A 155 -13.47 10.47 -10.23
CA ALA A 155 -12.97 11.81 -10.50
C ALA A 155 -13.96 12.94 -10.16
N LYS A 156 -15.28 12.65 -10.10
CA LYS A 156 -16.29 13.67 -9.76
C LYS A 156 -16.29 14.01 -8.27
N THR A 157 -16.19 12.97 -7.42
CA THR A 157 -16.16 13.12 -5.96
C THR A 157 -14.77 13.32 -5.42
N ARG A 158 -13.74 13.00 -6.22
CA ARG A 158 -12.33 12.92 -5.80
C ARG A 158 -12.13 11.98 -4.61
N LYS A 159 -12.81 10.85 -4.66
CA LYS A 159 -12.76 9.76 -3.67
C LYS A 159 -12.63 8.42 -4.39
N PHE A 160 -12.18 7.42 -3.66
CA PHE A 160 -12.31 6.04 -4.11
C PHE A 160 -13.64 5.48 -3.64
N ASP A 161 -14.30 4.74 -4.51
CA ASP A 161 -15.49 3.96 -4.23
C ASP A 161 -15.17 2.47 -4.40
N TYR A 162 -15.91 1.58 -3.78
CA TYR A 162 -15.82 0.16 -4.09
C TYR A 162 -16.26 -0.12 -5.53
N ALA A 163 -15.49 -0.93 -6.24
CA ALA A 163 -15.87 -1.45 -7.55
C ALA A 163 -17.22 -2.20 -7.49
N PRO A 164 -17.95 -2.35 -8.61
CA PRO A 164 -19.21 -3.09 -8.62
C PRO A 164 -19.07 -4.49 -8.03
N VAL A 165 -20.09 -4.95 -7.27
CA VAL A 165 -20.11 -6.29 -6.64
C VAL A 165 -19.91 -7.41 -7.65
N SER A 166 -20.31 -7.21 -8.92
CA SER A 166 -20.10 -8.18 -10.01
C SER A 166 -18.64 -8.43 -10.35
N THR A 167 -17.70 -7.64 -9.81
CA THR A 167 -16.25 -7.73 -10.10
C THR A 167 -15.45 -8.31 -8.94
N VAL A 168 -16.09 -8.75 -7.86
CA VAL A 168 -15.40 -9.31 -6.69
C VAL A 168 -14.72 -10.64 -7.01
N LYS A 169 -13.62 -10.91 -6.32
CA LYS A 169 -12.93 -12.21 -6.34
C LYS A 169 -13.33 -12.95 -5.07
N MET A 170 -14.17 -14.00 -5.19
CA MET A 170 -14.57 -14.79 -4.01
C MET A 170 -13.36 -15.54 -3.45
N ILE A 171 -13.21 -15.50 -2.14
CA ILE A 171 -12.22 -16.29 -1.39
C ILE A 171 -12.86 -17.65 -1.08
N GLN A 172 -12.15 -18.73 -1.45
CA GLN A 172 -12.58 -20.13 -1.20
C GLN A 172 -12.01 -20.65 0.11
#